data_5e803f1a90a8d014e5fd863ec9e561c6
#
_entry.id   5e803f1a90a8d014e5fd863ec9e561c6
#
_cell.length_a   1.000
_cell.length_b   1.000
_cell.length_c   1.000
_cell.angle_alpha   90.00
_cell.angle_beta   90.00
_cell.angle_gamma   90.00
#
_symmetry.space_group_name_H-M   'P 1'
#
loop_
_entity.id
_entity.type
_entity.pdbx_description
1 polymer ?
#
loop_
_entity_poly.entity_id
_entity_poly.type
_entity_poly.pdbx_seq_one_letter_code
_entity_poly.pdbx_strand_id
1 'polypeptide(L)'
;MTTDLTLVVTAHDETAVSGPTMTSAERAIAAARDAGFRVEPLILLDAPTADTRAYFEQSRFDHWQRRVLEEGDVGRVRNAIVPETTGRYLAFLDADDLFSRNWLVEGVRALDAAAEEGPRAIAHPELNIVFDGQRDVVLNIDPQSPLFSPHYLYFRHYYDSLCMAPREAHLEIPYVTRDVPNGLSYQDFQFTIESLGEGWRHVVVKDTIIFKRRRDVSLVTESNIRRSLVRSLPAMAIDRIRDLGSARR
;
A
#
# COMPACT_ATOMS: atom_id res chain seq x y z
N MET A 1 -1.55 2.33 -26.29
CA MET A 1 -0.31 2.16 -25.48
C MET A 1 -0.73 1.93 -24.04
N THR A 2 -0.27 0.86 -23.41
CA THR A 2 -0.66 0.51 -22.01
C THR A 2 0.07 1.37 -20.99
N THR A 3 -0.58 1.79 -19.92
CA THR A 3 0.02 2.48 -18.76
C THR A 3 0.79 1.45 -17.93
N ASP A 4 2.01 1.80 -17.48
CA ASP A 4 2.82 0.86 -16.69
C ASP A 4 2.42 0.87 -15.22
N LEU A 5 2.14 2.05 -14.66
CA LEU A 5 1.85 2.25 -13.25
C LEU A 5 0.76 3.30 -13.05
N THR A 6 -0.22 3.04 -12.18
CA THR A 6 -1.07 4.06 -11.58
C THR A 6 -0.58 4.34 -10.15
N LEU A 7 -0.25 5.60 -9.87
CA LEU A 7 -0.02 6.07 -8.50
C LEU A 7 -1.30 6.74 -8.00
N VAL A 8 -1.88 6.21 -6.91
CA VAL A 8 -3.07 6.76 -6.26
C VAL A 8 -2.68 7.41 -4.95
N VAL A 9 -2.84 8.73 -4.85
CA VAL A 9 -2.71 9.46 -3.58
C VAL A 9 -4.08 9.55 -2.93
N THR A 10 -4.24 8.99 -1.72
CA THR A 10 -5.52 8.97 -0.98
C THR A 10 -5.54 10.05 0.09
N ALA A 11 -6.61 10.88 0.14
CA ALA A 11 -6.76 11.93 1.14
C ALA A 11 -8.20 12.05 1.66
N HIS A 12 -8.33 12.44 2.92
CA HIS A 12 -9.57 12.75 3.63
C HIS A 12 -9.49 14.12 4.34
N ASP A 13 -8.59 14.27 5.30
CA ASP A 13 -8.39 15.49 6.13
C ASP A 13 -6.89 15.79 6.33
N GLU A 14 -6.10 15.69 5.25
CA GLU A 14 -4.64 15.79 5.33
C GLU A 14 -4.09 17.12 4.77
N THR A 15 -4.93 18.18 4.59
CA THR A 15 -4.54 19.46 3.98
C THR A 15 -3.20 19.99 4.51
N ALA A 16 -3.03 20.02 5.82
CA ALA A 16 -1.86 20.61 6.47
C ALA A 16 -0.55 19.85 6.19
N VAL A 17 -0.63 18.58 5.80
CA VAL A 17 0.54 17.69 5.66
C VAL A 17 0.75 17.14 4.26
N SER A 18 -0.20 17.34 3.36
CA SER A 18 -0.13 16.84 1.98
C SER A 18 0.96 17.47 1.12
N GLY A 19 1.48 18.65 1.49
CA GLY A 19 2.52 19.35 0.71
C GLY A 19 3.79 18.50 0.51
N PRO A 20 4.43 18.00 1.56
CA PRO A 20 5.56 17.09 1.47
C PRO A 20 5.23 15.79 0.72
N THR A 21 4.06 15.20 0.96
CA THR A 21 3.58 14.00 0.27
C THR A 21 3.55 14.20 -1.24
N MET A 22 2.85 15.25 -1.70
CA MET A 22 2.74 15.56 -3.12
C MET A 22 4.10 15.86 -3.75
N THR A 23 5.00 16.54 -3.01
CA THR A 23 6.38 16.78 -3.47
C THR A 23 7.14 15.47 -3.65
N SER A 24 6.99 14.52 -2.73
CA SER A 24 7.65 13.20 -2.85
C SER A 24 7.07 12.39 -4.00
N ALA A 25 5.74 12.41 -4.17
CA ALA A 25 5.04 11.74 -5.26
C ALA A 25 5.49 12.28 -6.64
N GLU A 26 5.53 13.61 -6.81
CA GLU A 26 5.99 14.24 -8.05
C GLU A 26 7.44 13.86 -8.41
N ARG A 27 8.33 13.82 -7.40
CA ARG A 27 9.73 13.41 -7.61
C ARG A 27 9.83 11.93 -8.00
N ALA A 28 9.02 11.07 -7.42
CA ALA A 28 8.99 9.65 -7.76
C ALA A 28 8.39 9.43 -9.16
N ILE A 29 7.32 10.17 -9.52
CA ILE A 29 6.73 10.15 -10.87
C ILE A 29 7.74 10.62 -11.91
N ALA A 30 8.44 11.75 -11.65
CA ALA A 30 9.44 12.26 -12.55
C ALA A 30 10.56 11.23 -12.79
N ALA A 31 11.08 10.62 -11.73
CA ALA A 31 12.08 9.57 -11.85
C ALA A 31 11.58 8.35 -12.65
N ALA A 32 10.32 7.94 -12.45
CA ALA A 32 9.73 6.83 -13.22
C ALA A 32 9.58 7.18 -14.70
N ARG A 33 9.15 8.41 -15.02
CA ARG A 33 9.06 8.90 -16.41
C ARG A 33 10.43 9.02 -17.07
N ASP A 34 11.43 9.52 -16.35
CA ASP A 34 12.83 9.58 -16.82
C ASP A 34 13.40 8.17 -17.09
N ALA A 35 12.95 7.16 -16.35
CA ALA A 35 13.28 5.75 -16.58
C ALA A 35 12.48 5.11 -17.73
N GLY A 36 11.59 5.84 -18.38
CA GLY A 36 10.81 5.40 -19.53
C GLY A 36 9.43 4.80 -19.19
N PHE A 37 9.01 4.80 -17.91
CA PHE A 37 7.71 4.28 -17.51
C PHE A 37 6.59 5.31 -17.69
N ARG A 38 5.41 4.85 -18.11
CA ARG A 38 4.20 5.65 -18.21
C ARG A 38 3.43 5.57 -16.92
N VAL A 39 3.36 6.71 -16.22
CA VAL A 39 2.69 6.83 -14.94
C VAL A 39 1.39 7.62 -15.09
N GLU A 40 0.30 7.03 -14.63
CA GLU A 40 -1.01 7.65 -14.44
C GLU A 40 -1.08 8.17 -13.01
N PRO A 41 -1.05 9.49 -12.78
CA PRO A 41 -1.19 10.06 -11.46
C PRO A 41 -2.68 10.30 -11.14
N LEU A 42 -3.16 9.83 -9.97
CA LEU A 42 -4.54 9.94 -9.54
C LEU A 42 -4.62 10.41 -8.08
N ILE A 43 -5.41 11.44 -7.81
CA ILE A 43 -5.79 11.90 -6.48
C ILE A 43 -7.18 11.33 -6.17
N LEU A 44 -7.28 10.62 -5.08
CA LEU A 44 -8.50 9.99 -4.59
C LEU A 44 -8.90 10.62 -3.26
N LEU A 45 -9.97 11.38 -3.29
CA LEU A 45 -10.53 12.04 -2.11
C LEU A 45 -11.69 11.21 -1.56
N ASP A 46 -11.58 10.77 -0.30
CA ASP A 46 -12.65 10.01 0.37
C ASP A 46 -13.32 10.86 1.42
N ALA A 47 -14.59 11.25 1.21
CA ALA A 47 -15.34 12.13 2.09
C ALA A 47 -14.50 13.34 2.57
N PRO A 48 -13.86 14.10 1.63
CA PRO A 48 -12.87 15.10 1.99
C PRO A 48 -13.49 16.26 2.75
N THR A 49 -12.74 16.82 3.70
CA THR A 49 -13.08 18.13 4.27
C THR A 49 -13.05 19.20 3.17
N ALA A 50 -13.75 20.31 3.41
CA ALA A 50 -13.77 21.45 2.45
C ALA A 50 -12.35 21.95 2.14
N ASP A 51 -11.49 22.03 3.16
CA ASP A 51 -10.11 22.49 3.02
C ASP A 51 -9.27 21.49 2.21
N THR A 52 -9.44 20.18 2.44
CA THR A 52 -8.74 19.14 1.67
C THR A 52 -9.18 19.15 0.21
N ARG A 53 -10.48 19.27 -0.04
CA ARG A 53 -11.02 19.42 -1.40
C ARG A 53 -10.41 20.64 -2.10
N ALA A 54 -10.46 21.82 -1.47
CA ALA A 54 -9.94 23.07 -2.03
C ALA A 54 -8.42 23.00 -2.28
N TYR A 55 -7.66 22.31 -1.41
CA TYR A 55 -6.23 22.10 -1.58
C TYR A 55 -5.92 21.32 -2.86
N PHE A 56 -6.60 20.19 -3.08
CA PHE A 56 -6.36 19.33 -4.24
C PHE A 56 -7.03 19.82 -5.53
N GLU A 57 -7.91 20.83 -5.46
CA GLU A 57 -8.49 21.52 -6.62
C GLU A 57 -7.60 22.65 -7.17
N GLN A 58 -6.47 22.96 -6.53
CA GLN A 58 -5.53 23.97 -7.01
C GLN A 58 -4.94 23.59 -8.38
N SER A 59 -4.74 24.58 -9.24
CA SER A 59 -4.26 24.40 -10.63
C SER A 59 -2.92 23.68 -10.75
N ARG A 60 -2.08 23.71 -9.73
CA ARG A 60 -0.82 22.94 -9.69
C ARG A 60 -1.03 21.42 -9.80
N PHE A 61 -2.23 20.92 -9.53
CA PHE A 61 -2.60 19.51 -9.63
C PHE A 61 -3.46 19.18 -10.85
N ASP A 62 -3.60 20.06 -11.83
CA ASP A 62 -4.45 19.84 -13.01
C ASP A 62 -3.98 18.68 -13.91
N HIS A 63 -2.72 18.28 -13.75
CA HIS A 63 -2.16 17.11 -14.46
C HIS A 63 -2.42 15.79 -13.74
N TRP A 64 -3.04 15.80 -12.55
CA TRP A 64 -3.54 14.64 -11.85
C TRP A 64 -5.01 14.39 -12.20
N GLN A 65 -5.36 13.14 -12.44
CA GLN A 65 -6.77 12.75 -12.42
C GLN A 65 -7.30 12.90 -11.00
N ARG A 66 -8.58 13.25 -10.85
CA ARG A 66 -9.22 13.39 -9.53
C ARG A 66 -10.48 12.54 -9.48
N ARG A 67 -10.67 11.85 -8.36
CA ARG A 67 -11.90 11.16 -8.00
C ARG A 67 -12.30 11.52 -6.59
N VAL A 68 -13.59 11.65 -6.38
CA VAL A 68 -14.17 11.92 -5.06
C VAL A 68 -15.16 10.82 -4.78
N LEU A 69 -14.99 10.15 -3.64
CA LEU A 69 -15.85 9.09 -3.16
C LEU A 69 -16.33 9.44 -1.74
N GLU A 70 -17.32 8.71 -1.25
CA GLU A 70 -17.93 8.89 0.09
C GLU A 70 -17.99 7.52 0.80
N GLU A 71 -16.90 6.79 0.79
CA GLU A 71 -16.82 5.43 1.32
C GLU A 71 -16.59 5.39 2.83
N GLY A 72 -15.82 6.33 3.36
CA GLY A 72 -15.52 6.44 4.79
C GLY A 72 -14.71 5.26 5.36
N ASP A 73 -14.08 4.46 4.50
CA ASP A 73 -13.24 3.33 4.89
C ASP A 73 -12.12 3.14 3.86
N VAL A 74 -10.86 3.11 4.33
CA VAL A 74 -9.68 3.06 3.46
C VAL A 74 -9.64 1.83 2.55
N GLY A 75 -10.15 0.68 3.01
CA GLY A 75 -10.24 -0.53 2.18
C GLY A 75 -11.30 -0.37 1.09
N ARG A 76 -12.47 0.13 1.44
CA ARG A 76 -13.56 0.36 0.48
C ARG A 76 -13.17 1.36 -0.59
N VAL A 77 -12.55 2.48 -0.22
CA VAL A 77 -12.14 3.51 -1.17
C VAL A 77 -11.06 3.00 -2.13
N ARG A 78 -10.10 2.20 -1.63
CA ARG A 78 -9.10 1.55 -2.48
C ARG A 78 -9.74 0.54 -3.43
N ASN A 79 -10.64 -0.31 -2.94
CA ASN A 79 -11.37 -1.26 -3.80
C ASN A 79 -12.19 -0.58 -4.89
N ALA A 80 -12.86 0.52 -4.57
CA ALA A 80 -13.70 1.26 -5.50
C ALA A 80 -12.90 1.86 -6.66
N ILE A 81 -11.65 2.31 -6.42
CA ILE A 81 -10.84 2.94 -7.46
C ILE A 81 -10.10 1.96 -8.36
N VAL A 82 -9.78 0.75 -7.88
CA VAL A 82 -9.01 -0.24 -8.64
C VAL A 82 -9.58 -0.51 -10.04
N PRO A 83 -10.89 -0.72 -10.24
CA PRO A 83 -11.47 -0.95 -11.57
C PRO A 83 -11.28 0.22 -12.54
N GLU A 84 -11.17 1.45 -12.05
CA GLU A 84 -11.04 2.67 -12.85
C GLU A 84 -9.61 2.98 -13.28
N THR A 85 -8.60 2.32 -12.69
CA THR A 85 -7.18 2.53 -12.99
C THR A 85 -6.77 1.81 -14.27
N THR A 86 -5.76 2.36 -14.96
CA THR A 86 -5.28 1.82 -16.24
C THR A 86 -3.89 1.22 -16.18
N GLY A 87 -3.16 1.45 -15.09
CA GLY A 87 -1.82 0.92 -14.89
C GLY A 87 -1.79 -0.60 -14.72
N ARG A 88 -0.78 -1.23 -15.31
CA ARG A 88 -0.50 -2.64 -15.06
C ARG A 88 -0.21 -2.89 -13.58
N TYR A 89 0.49 -1.98 -12.94
CA TYR A 89 0.77 -1.96 -11.51
C TYR A 89 0.04 -0.81 -10.83
N LEU A 90 -0.30 -1.00 -9.57
CA LEU A 90 -0.86 0.02 -8.68
C LEU A 90 0.07 0.24 -7.49
N ALA A 91 0.26 1.51 -7.14
CA ALA A 91 0.84 1.94 -5.87
C ALA A 91 -0.10 2.94 -5.19
N PHE A 92 -0.35 2.75 -3.89
CA PHE A 92 -1.08 3.70 -3.07
C PHE A 92 -0.11 4.53 -2.23
N LEU A 93 -0.45 5.79 -1.99
CA LEU A 93 0.25 6.70 -1.10
C LEU A 93 -0.78 7.47 -0.28
N ASP A 94 -0.76 7.32 1.04
CA ASP A 94 -1.62 8.11 1.91
C ASP A 94 -1.10 9.56 1.98
N ALA A 95 -2.00 10.55 2.00
CA ALA A 95 -1.65 11.97 1.81
C ALA A 95 -0.84 12.60 2.98
N ASP A 96 -0.42 11.81 3.94
CA ASP A 96 0.49 12.20 5.02
C ASP A 96 1.79 11.38 5.07
N ASP A 97 2.00 10.47 4.11
CA ASP A 97 3.20 9.64 3.97
C ASP A 97 4.09 10.12 2.80
N LEU A 98 5.32 9.56 2.68
CA LEU A 98 6.23 9.94 1.60
C LEU A 98 6.93 8.72 0.99
N PHE A 99 7.29 8.85 -0.28
CA PHE A 99 8.12 7.87 -1.00
C PHE A 99 9.56 8.33 -1.13
N SER A 100 10.51 7.38 -1.10
CA SER A 100 11.82 7.63 -1.69
C SER A 100 11.69 7.83 -3.20
N ARG A 101 12.56 8.69 -3.77
CA ARG A 101 12.49 9.07 -5.19
C ARG A 101 12.51 7.87 -6.15
N ASN A 102 13.20 6.81 -5.78
CA ASN A 102 13.40 5.61 -6.60
C ASN A 102 12.31 4.55 -6.42
N TRP A 103 11.38 4.69 -5.44
CA TRP A 103 10.40 3.64 -5.14
C TRP A 103 9.60 3.18 -6.35
N LEU A 104 9.05 4.11 -7.14
CA LEU A 104 8.23 3.73 -8.29
C LEU A 104 9.04 3.04 -9.40
N VAL A 105 10.29 3.49 -9.61
CA VAL A 105 11.19 2.88 -10.60
C VAL A 105 11.55 1.46 -10.21
N GLU A 106 12.08 1.29 -9.01
CA GLU A 106 12.60 0.00 -8.55
C GLU A 106 11.47 -1.00 -8.28
N GLY A 107 10.31 -0.51 -7.83
CA GLY A 107 9.11 -1.34 -7.69
C GLY A 107 8.64 -1.94 -9.01
N VAL A 108 8.54 -1.13 -10.08
CA VAL A 108 8.17 -1.65 -11.41
C VAL A 108 9.22 -2.64 -11.92
N ARG A 109 10.51 -2.32 -11.79
CA ARG A 109 11.60 -3.23 -12.21
C ARG A 109 11.57 -4.57 -11.47
N ALA A 110 11.34 -4.53 -10.16
CA ALA A 110 11.26 -5.73 -9.34
C ALA A 110 10.07 -6.61 -9.74
N LEU A 111 8.91 -6.00 -10.01
CA LEU A 111 7.73 -6.73 -10.47
C LEU A 111 7.90 -7.28 -11.89
N ASP A 112 8.55 -6.53 -12.79
CA ASP A 112 8.86 -7.02 -14.14
C ASP A 112 9.82 -8.22 -14.10
N ALA A 113 10.88 -8.14 -13.28
CA ALA A 113 11.80 -9.26 -13.08
C ALA A 113 11.09 -10.47 -12.43
N ALA A 114 10.22 -10.23 -11.44
CA ALA A 114 9.44 -11.30 -10.83
C ALA A 114 8.46 -11.96 -11.80
N ALA A 115 7.93 -11.19 -12.77
CA ALA A 115 7.00 -11.71 -13.79
C ALA A 115 7.65 -12.71 -14.76
N GLU A 116 8.97 -12.69 -14.94
CA GLU A 116 9.70 -13.69 -15.71
C GLU A 116 9.64 -15.08 -15.08
N GLU A 117 9.53 -15.14 -13.74
CA GLU A 117 9.40 -16.38 -12.97
C GLU A 117 7.93 -16.74 -12.68
N GLY A 118 7.01 -15.79 -12.86
CA GLY A 118 5.57 -15.92 -12.64
C GLY A 118 4.93 -14.57 -12.29
N PRO A 119 3.76 -14.25 -12.85
CA PRO A 119 3.20 -12.89 -12.81
C PRO A 119 2.63 -12.46 -11.45
N ARG A 120 2.60 -13.36 -10.47
CA ARG A 120 1.94 -13.15 -9.17
C ARG A 120 2.94 -12.67 -8.12
N ALA A 121 3.33 -11.40 -8.17
CA ALA A 121 4.21 -10.80 -7.18
C ALA A 121 3.68 -9.46 -6.68
N ILE A 122 3.95 -9.14 -5.40
CA ILE A 122 3.64 -7.88 -4.72
C ILE A 122 4.96 -7.34 -4.18
N ALA A 123 5.30 -6.10 -4.53
CA ALA A 123 6.53 -5.45 -4.13
C ALA A 123 6.34 -4.59 -2.87
N HIS A 124 7.30 -4.67 -1.97
CA HIS A 124 7.37 -3.87 -0.74
C HIS A 124 8.67 -3.09 -0.69
N PRO A 125 8.70 -1.89 -0.09
CA PRO A 125 9.95 -1.18 0.13
C PRO A 125 10.85 -1.97 1.07
N GLU A 126 12.15 -1.70 1.06
CA GLU A 126 13.05 -2.32 2.04
C GLU A 126 12.80 -1.79 3.44
N LEU A 127 12.61 -0.49 3.56
CA LEU A 127 12.45 0.17 4.85
C LEU A 127 11.16 0.97 4.92
N ASN A 128 10.49 0.88 6.07
CA ASN A 128 9.50 1.84 6.51
C ASN A 128 10.10 2.67 7.64
N ILE A 129 10.28 3.96 7.41
CA ILE A 129 10.72 4.92 8.43
C ILE A 129 9.48 5.58 9.02
N VAL A 130 9.20 5.27 10.27
CA VAL A 130 8.09 5.86 11.02
C VAL A 130 8.55 7.17 11.63
N PHE A 131 7.78 8.23 11.44
CA PHE A 131 8.10 9.58 11.93
C PHE A 131 6.89 10.30 12.53
N ASP A 132 7.13 11.45 13.12
CA ASP A 132 6.20 12.29 13.88
C ASP A 132 5.98 11.75 15.30
N GLY A 133 4.83 11.28 15.69
CA GLY A 133 4.51 10.82 17.07
C GLY A 133 5.31 9.58 17.52
N GLN A 134 5.70 8.72 16.61
CA GLN A 134 6.61 7.59 16.84
C GLN A 134 7.82 7.71 15.93
N ARG A 135 8.94 7.10 16.34
CA ARG A 135 10.20 7.10 15.57
C ARG A 135 10.76 5.70 15.56
N ASP A 136 10.56 5.01 14.43
CA ASP A 136 11.01 3.63 14.25
C ASP A 136 11.57 3.44 12.84
N VAL A 137 12.45 2.45 12.69
CA VAL A 137 12.87 1.92 11.40
C VAL A 137 12.44 0.47 11.32
N VAL A 138 11.53 0.16 10.41
CA VAL A 138 11.01 -1.19 10.21
C VAL A 138 11.62 -1.74 8.93
N LEU A 139 12.35 -2.86 9.05
CA LEU A 139 12.87 -3.61 7.93
C LEU A 139 11.80 -4.58 7.44
N ASN A 140 11.40 -4.48 6.19
CA ASN A 140 10.54 -5.47 5.56
C ASN A 140 11.35 -6.73 5.22
N ILE A 141 10.81 -7.89 5.55
CA ILE A 141 11.51 -9.17 5.42
C ILE A 141 10.97 -9.92 4.20
N ASP A 142 11.85 -10.23 3.27
CA ASP A 142 11.54 -11.06 2.12
C ASP A 142 11.18 -12.49 2.59
N PRO A 143 10.11 -13.13 2.07
CA PRO A 143 9.74 -14.49 2.45
C PRO A 143 10.81 -15.54 2.18
N GLN A 144 11.75 -15.28 1.28
CA GLN A 144 12.89 -16.16 1.03
C GLN A 144 14.06 -15.93 2.00
N SER A 145 13.98 -14.89 2.82
CA SER A 145 14.99 -14.61 3.86
C SER A 145 14.92 -15.67 4.97
N PRO A 146 16.05 -16.10 5.54
CA PRO A 146 16.06 -16.96 6.72
C PRO A 146 15.47 -16.29 7.97
N LEU A 147 15.26 -14.98 7.93
CA LEU A 147 14.60 -14.22 9.00
C LEU A 147 13.06 -14.25 8.89
N PHE A 148 12.50 -14.70 7.77
CA PHE A 148 11.06 -14.81 7.61
C PHE A 148 10.52 -16.04 8.35
N SER A 149 9.52 -15.83 9.18
CA SER A 149 8.76 -16.90 9.81
C SER A 149 7.27 -16.68 9.59
N PRO A 150 6.57 -17.56 8.89
CA PRO A 150 5.14 -17.42 8.71
C PRO A 150 4.37 -17.42 10.03
N HIS A 151 4.89 -18.07 11.08
CA HIS A 151 4.29 -18.05 12.42
C HIS A 151 4.28 -16.66 13.06
N TYR A 152 5.14 -15.72 12.60
CA TYR A 152 5.12 -14.33 13.05
C TYR A 152 3.81 -13.63 12.68
N LEU A 153 3.13 -14.08 11.61
CA LEU A 153 1.83 -13.59 11.18
C LEU A 153 0.70 -13.86 12.20
N TYR A 154 0.92 -14.66 13.25
CA TYR A 154 -0.01 -14.72 14.37
C TYR A 154 0.01 -13.48 15.26
N PHE A 155 1.09 -12.71 15.21
CA PHE A 155 1.31 -11.56 16.10
C PHE A 155 1.35 -10.25 15.36
N ARG A 156 2.01 -10.20 14.20
CA ARG A 156 2.25 -9.00 13.39
C ARG A 156 2.42 -9.38 11.93
N HIS A 157 2.36 -8.41 11.06
CA HIS A 157 2.70 -8.54 9.66
C HIS A 157 4.07 -7.90 9.36
N TYR A 158 4.64 -8.30 8.21
CA TYR A 158 5.94 -7.83 7.76
C TYR A 158 5.84 -6.56 6.92
N TYR A 159 4.66 -6.26 6.37
CA TYR A 159 4.51 -5.27 5.31
C TYR A 159 3.45 -4.23 5.65
N ASP A 160 3.61 -3.05 5.05
CA ASP A 160 2.63 -1.97 5.14
C ASP A 160 1.68 -1.99 3.92
N SER A 161 0.59 -1.24 4.00
CA SER A 161 -0.37 -1.06 2.91
C SER A 161 0.19 -0.34 1.69
N LEU A 162 1.33 0.37 1.83
CA LEU A 162 1.98 1.11 0.74
C LEU A 162 2.89 0.19 -0.09
N CYS A 163 2.35 -0.89 -0.59
CA CYS A 163 3.00 -1.79 -1.54
C CYS A 163 2.76 -1.34 -2.99
N MET A 164 3.44 -1.98 -3.92
CA MET A 164 3.12 -1.94 -5.33
C MET A 164 2.72 -3.34 -5.79
N ALA A 165 1.60 -3.47 -6.47
CA ALA A 165 1.09 -4.76 -6.90
C ALA A 165 0.49 -4.69 -8.31
N PRO A 166 0.43 -5.81 -9.05
CA PRO A 166 -0.43 -5.90 -10.22
C PRO A 166 -1.87 -5.55 -9.87
N ARG A 167 -2.54 -4.86 -10.78
CA ARG A 167 -3.97 -4.50 -10.61
C ARG A 167 -4.82 -5.73 -10.30
N GLU A 168 -4.49 -6.87 -10.90
CA GLU A 168 -5.13 -8.16 -10.71
C GLU A 168 -5.09 -8.63 -9.25
N ALA A 169 -4.01 -8.34 -8.51
CA ALA A 169 -3.90 -8.71 -7.10
C ALA A 169 -5.00 -8.05 -6.25
N HIS A 170 -5.25 -6.76 -6.49
CA HIS A 170 -6.29 -6.03 -5.77
C HIS A 170 -7.71 -6.42 -6.21
N LEU A 171 -7.90 -6.87 -7.46
CA LEU A 171 -9.19 -7.37 -7.95
C LEU A 171 -9.49 -8.76 -7.41
N GLU A 172 -8.48 -9.62 -7.28
CA GLU A 172 -8.61 -10.98 -6.76
C GLU A 172 -8.76 -10.98 -5.24
N ILE A 173 -8.04 -10.09 -4.56
CA ILE A 173 -8.01 -10.00 -3.10
C ILE A 173 -8.36 -8.55 -2.70
N PRO A 174 -9.65 -8.21 -2.69
CA PRO A 174 -10.06 -6.88 -2.26
C PRO A 174 -9.81 -6.68 -0.76
N TYR A 175 -9.49 -5.45 -0.37
CA TYR A 175 -9.38 -5.09 1.03
C TYR A 175 -10.71 -5.30 1.75
N VAL A 176 -10.66 -5.87 2.94
CA VAL A 176 -11.85 -6.02 3.80
C VAL A 176 -12.25 -4.68 4.44
N THR A 177 -13.52 -4.50 4.69
CA THR A 177 -14.03 -3.36 5.46
C THR A 177 -13.66 -3.54 6.94
N ARG A 178 -13.22 -2.47 7.59
CA ARG A 178 -13.01 -2.45 9.04
C ARG A 178 -14.34 -2.62 9.77
N ASP A 179 -14.32 -3.38 10.83
CA ASP A 179 -15.45 -3.56 11.74
C ASP A 179 -14.97 -3.39 13.20
N VAL A 180 -14.48 -2.18 13.46
CA VAL A 180 -13.88 -1.82 14.75
C VAL A 180 -14.84 -2.00 15.94
N PRO A 181 -16.17 -1.73 15.82
CA PRO A 181 -17.12 -2.06 16.89
C PRO A 181 -17.12 -3.55 17.29
N ASN A 182 -16.90 -4.45 16.33
CA ASN A 182 -16.80 -5.89 16.58
C ASN A 182 -15.35 -6.36 16.77
N GLY A 183 -14.40 -5.44 16.94
CA GLY A 183 -13.00 -5.77 17.21
C GLY A 183 -12.20 -6.25 15.98
N LEU A 184 -12.63 -5.92 14.77
CA LEU A 184 -11.95 -6.34 13.54
C LEU A 184 -11.36 -5.13 12.79
N SER A 185 -10.07 -5.24 12.45
CA SER A 185 -9.32 -4.19 11.75
C SER A 185 -8.12 -4.77 11.02
N TYR A 186 -7.15 -3.91 10.62
CA TYR A 186 -5.90 -4.29 9.97
C TYR A 186 -6.10 -4.91 8.58
N GLN A 187 -6.74 -4.14 7.69
CA GLN A 187 -7.06 -4.56 6.31
C GLN A 187 -5.82 -4.92 5.49
N ASP A 188 -4.72 -4.19 5.68
CA ASP A 188 -3.42 -4.43 5.06
C ASP A 188 -2.78 -5.74 5.54
N PHE A 189 -2.89 -6.02 6.83
CA PHE A 189 -2.43 -7.28 7.39
C PHE A 189 -3.24 -8.46 6.82
N GLN A 190 -4.56 -8.32 6.75
CA GLN A 190 -5.41 -9.36 6.16
C GLN A 190 -5.07 -9.56 4.68
N PHE A 191 -4.91 -8.48 3.89
CA PHE A 191 -4.48 -8.55 2.49
C PHE A 191 -3.16 -9.32 2.34
N THR A 192 -2.18 -9.06 3.23
CA THR A 192 -0.89 -9.78 3.24
C THR A 192 -1.09 -11.29 3.46
N ILE A 193 -1.90 -11.70 4.42
CA ILE A 193 -2.13 -13.12 4.71
C ILE A 193 -2.87 -13.81 3.57
N GLU A 194 -3.93 -13.19 3.06
CA GLU A 194 -4.73 -13.72 1.97
C GLU A 194 -3.91 -13.85 0.69
N SER A 195 -3.12 -12.83 0.33
CA SER A 195 -2.27 -12.88 -0.86
C SER A 195 -1.17 -13.97 -0.76
N LEU A 196 -0.52 -14.11 0.39
CA LEU A 196 0.40 -15.22 0.63
C LEU A 196 -0.32 -16.59 0.52
N GLY A 197 -1.53 -16.68 1.06
CA GLY A 197 -2.36 -17.89 1.03
C GLY A 197 -2.80 -18.28 -0.38
N GLU A 198 -3.09 -17.32 -1.22
CA GLU A 198 -3.45 -17.48 -2.64
C GLU A 198 -2.24 -17.65 -3.56
N GLY A 199 -1.03 -17.67 -3.00
CA GLY A 199 0.20 -17.97 -3.72
C GLY A 199 0.82 -16.76 -4.42
N TRP A 200 0.46 -15.52 -4.01
CA TRP A 200 1.19 -14.33 -4.41
C TRP A 200 2.54 -14.29 -3.70
N ARG A 201 3.60 -14.06 -4.46
CA ARG A 201 4.94 -13.85 -3.90
C ARG A 201 5.04 -12.43 -3.38
N HIS A 202 5.69 -12.25 -2.24
CA HIS A 202 6.05 -10.93 -1.75
C HIS A 202 7.54 -10.73 -1.97
N VAL A 203 7.92 -9.62 -2.58
CA VAL A 203 9.32 -9.29 -2.88
C VAL A 203 9.69 -7.97 -2.21
N VAL A 204 10.87 -7.93 -1.59
CA VAL A 204 11.38 -6.71 -0.96
C VAL A 204 12.35 -6.01 -1.90
N VAL A 205 12.04 -4.76 -2.23
CA VAL A 205 12.80 -3.96 -3.19
C VAL A 205 13.89 -3.19 -2.47
N LYS A 206 15.15 -3.58 -2.71
CA LYS A 206 16.33 -3.01 -2.05
C LYS A 206 16.49 -1.51 -2.30
N ASP A 207 17.10 -0.83 -1.33
CA ASP A 207 17.41 0.61 -1.37
C ASP A 207 16.18 1.51 -1.56
N THR A 208 14.98 1.05 -1.21
CA THR A 208 13.74 1.83 -1.28
C THR A 208 13.16 2.07 0.10
N ILE A 209 12.55 3.24 0.29
CA ILE A 209 12.04 3.70 1.58
C ILE A 209 10.64 4.27 1.41
N ILE A 210 9.76 3.93 2.35
CA ILE A 210 8.52 4.65 2.60
C ILE A 210 8.63 5.30 3.98
N PHE A 211 8.22 6.56 4.07
CA PHE A 211 8.14 7.28 5.33
C PHE A 211 6.68 7.33 5.76
N LYS A 212 6.39 6.66 6.88
CA LYS A 212 5.05 6.54 7.46
C LYS A 212 4.88 7.51 8.60
N ARG A 213 3.91 8.41 8.47
CA ARG A 213 3.56 9.30 9.55
C ARG A 213 2.74 8.56 10.61
N ARG A 214 3.09 8.74 11.88
CA ARG A 214 2.31 8.25 13.02
C ARG A 214 1.85 9.42 13.88
N ARG A 215 0.55 9.61 13.93
CA ARG A 215 -0.12 10.60 14.79
C ARG A 215 -0.64 9.92 16.05
N ASP A 216 -0.85 10.70 17.11
CA ASP A 216 -1.47 10.20 18.34
C ASP A 216 -2.90 9.67 18.08
N VAL A 217 -3.60 10.27 17.12
CA VAL A 217 -4.90 9.80 16.63
C VAL A 217 -4.75 9.32 15.19
N SER A 218 -4.89 8.02 14.99
CA SER A 218 -4.84 7.36 13.67
C SER A 218 -5.69 6.10 13.68
N LEU A 219 -5.97 5.55 12.50
CA LEU A 219 -6.71 4.28 12.36
C LEU A 219 -6.01 3.13 13.11
N VAL A 220 -4.68 3.10 13.10
CA VAL A 220 -3.89 2.09 13.83
C VAL A 220 -3.97 2.33 15.34
N THR A 221 -3.88 3.59 15.78
CA THR A 221 -4.02 3.93 17.21
C THR A 221 -5.40 3.52 17.74
N GLU A 222 -6.45 3.82 16.99
CA GLU A 222 -7.81 3.38 17.34
C GLU A 222 -7.91 1.86 17.44
N SER A 223 -7.39 1.14 16.43
CA SER A 223 -7.40 -0.33 16.40
C SER A 223 -6.65 -0.93 17.58
N ASN A 224 -5.50 -0.35 17.94
CA ASN A 224 -4.69 -0.79 19.10
C ASN A 224 -5.42 -0.55 20.43
N ILE A 225 -6.02 0.63 20.62
CA ILE A 225 -6.79 0.95 21.84
C ILE A 225 -7.96 -0.02 22.00
N ARG A 226 -8.64 -0.35 20.92
CA ARG A 226 -9.77 -1.30 20.91
C ARG A 226 -9.34 -2.76 20.90
N ARG A 227 -8.03 -3.05 20.84
CA ARG A 227 -7.47 -4.41 20.77
C ARG A 227 -8.06 -5.21 19.61
N SER A 228 -8.25 -4.54 18.47
CA SER A 228 -8.80 -5.17 17.27
C SER A 228 -7.87 -6.29 16.78
N LEU A 229 -8.47 -7.26 16.11
CA LEU A 229 -7.80 -8.42 15.54
C LEU A 229 -8.02 -8.47 14.02
N VAL A 230 -7.20 -9.25 13.35
CA VAL A 230 -7.45 -9.69 11.97
C VAL A 230 -8.55 -10.76 11.99
N ARG A 231 -9.36 -10.84 10.95
CA ARG A 231 -10.34 -11.93 10.81
C ARG A 231 -9.63 -13.28 10.81
N SER A 232 -10.31 -14.29 11.30
CA SER A 232 -9.81 -15.68 11.17
C SER A 232 -9.79 -16.07 9.69
N LEU A 233 -8.63 -16.49 9.21
CA LEU A 233 -8.40 -16.86 7.81
C LEU A 233 -7.99 -18.34 7.73
N PRO A 234 -8.47 -19.09 6.72
CA PRO A 234 -8.08 -20.50 6.53
C PRO A 234 -6.57 -20.69 6.35
N ALA A 235 -5.88 -19.69 5.76
CA ALA A 235 -4.43 -19.73 5.57
C ALA A 235 -3.65 -19.69 6.90
N MET A 236 -4.25 -19.19 7.98
CA MET A 236 -3.67 -19.15 9.32
C MET A 236 -3.90 -20.41 10.15
N ALA A 237 -4.56 -21.43 9.61
CA ALA A 237 -4.69 -22.70 10.31
C ALA A 237 -3.31 -23.30 10.60
N ILE A 238 -3.15 -23.93 11.77
CA ILE A 238 -1.85 -24.36 12.29
C ILE A 238 -1.12 -25.36 11.36
N ASP A 239 -1.87 -26.10 10.58
CA ASP A 239 -1.39 -27.04 9.58
C ASP A 239 -1.04 -26.39 8.23
N ARG A 240 -1.44 -25.13 8.01
CA ARG A 240 -1.24 -24.38 6.76
C ARG A 240 -0.27 -23.21 6.89
N ILE A 241 -0.24 -22.56 8.06
CA ILE A 241 0.53 -21.33 8.28
C ILE A 241 2.01 -21.48 7.90
N ARG A 242 2.61 -22.65 8.17
CA ARG A 242 4.02 -22.92 7.87
C ARG A 242 4.37 -22.87 6.38
N ASP A 243 3.37 -23.00 5.51
CA ASP A 243 3.57 -23.03 4.06
C ASP A 243 3.39 -21.65 3.41
N LEU A 244 2.96 -20.63 4.21
CA LEU A 244 2.83 -19.26 3.73
C LEU A 244 4.20 -18.66 3.39
N GLY A 245 4.32 -18.06 2.22
CA GLY A 245 5.56 -17.45 1.73
C GLY A 245 6.59 -18.48 1.23
N SER A 246 6.36 -19.78 1.41
CA SER A 246 7.19 -20.78 0.75
C SER A 246 6.85 -20.79 -0.74
N ALA A 247 7.85 -20.67 -1.60
CA ALA A 247 7.65 -20.95 -3.01
C ALA A 247 7.07 -22.37 -3.12
N ARG A 248 5.86 -22.50 -3.69
CA ARG A 248 5.35 -23.84 -4.05
C ARG A 248 6.36 -24.42 -5.02
N ARG A 249 7.11 -25.42 -4.55
CA ARG A 249 8.05 -26.20 -5.37
C ARG A 249 7.31 -26.99 -6.43
#